data_493b914b70f6980da26316d96cd28109
#
_entry.id   493b914b70f6980da26316d96cd28109
#
_cell.length_a   1.000
_cell.length_b   1.000
_cell.length_c   1.000
_cell.angle_alpha   90.00
_cell.angle_beta   90.00
_cell.angle_gamma   90.00
#
_symmetry.space_group_name_H-M   'P 1'
#
loop_
_entity.id
_entity.type
_entity.pdbx_description
1 polymer ?
#
loop_
_entity_poly.entity_id
_entity_poly.type
_entity_poly.pdbx_seq_one_letter_code
_entity_poly.pdbx_strand_id
1 'polypeptide(L)'
;MVKRMFCLNALMPAVAFFGVLTLRADSVSFVSVDTTSVAGTSGFLDFTFDPGPFLTQNAFASVAAFSTDGAVGAPAVSGDVTGTLPPSIILNNDTPFNDYFTAFTFGDTLSFTLTLGGPAVDSPDGVAASGSTFAFSMFAGDGSTPVLTTDTLDGFAFTVDISLDGTTKLTNFSDPTSVESAVSAVPEPATGWLCGVGMALLISLRRYYSAVMPR
;
A
#
# COMPACT_ATOMS: atom_id res chain seq x y z
N MET A 1 7.65 -32.11 -69.58
CA MET A 1 6.53 -31.40 -68.98
C MET A 1 6.57 -31.64 -67.49
N VAL A 2 7.26 -30.76 -66.71
CA VAL A 2 7.51 -30.92 -65.25
C VAL A 2 6.67 -29.91 -64.54
N LYS A 3 5.62 -30.37 -63.77
CA LYS A 3 4.80 -29.55 -62.89
C LYS A 3 5.60 -29.19 -61.65
N ARG A 4 5.94 -27.90 -61.46
CA ARG A 4 6.45 -27.37 -60.20
C ARG A 4 5.28 -27.19 -59.22
N MET A 5 5.28 -28.02 -58.18
CA MET A 5 4.41 -27.88 -57.01
C MET A 5 4.94 -26.75 -56.13
N PHE A 6 4.23 -25.62 -56.03
CA PHE A 6 4.49 -24.56 -55.09
C PHE A 6 3.95 -24.97 -53.72
N CYS A 7 4.83 -25.31 -52.77
CA CYS A 7 4.48 -25.38 -51.36
C CYS A 7 4.30 -23.97 -50.82
N LEU A 8 3.07 -23.58 -50.58
CA LEU A 8 2.71 -22.32 -49.91
C LEU A 8 2.87 -22.54 -48.40
N ASN A 9 4.04 -22.21 -47.87
CA ASN A 9 4.24 -22.16 -46.40
C ASN A 9 3.45 -20.97 -45.86
N ALA A 10 2.29 -21.23 -45.27
CA ALA A 10 1.52 -20.27 -44.50
C ALA A 10 2.26 -19.99 -43.21
N LEU A 11 2.98 -18.89 -43.14
CA LEU A 11 3.58 -18.36 -41.92
C LEU A 11 2.44 -17.74 -41.07
N MET A 12 1.93 -18.50 -40.11
CA MET A 12 0.96 -18.00 -39.14
C MET A 12 1.69 -17.02 -38.21
N PRO A 13 1.26 -15.75 -38.11
CA PRO A 13 1.80 -14.85 -37.08
C PRO A 13 1.32 -15.31 -35.71
N ALA A 14 2.24 -15.77 -34.86
CA ALA A 14 1.99 -15.98 -33.45
C ALA A 14 1.72 -14.62 -32.79
N VAL A 15 0.46 -14.32 -32.52
CA VAL A 15 0.07 -13.19 -31.70
C VAL A 15 0.41 -13.56 -30.25
N ALA A 16 1.54 -13.09 -29.76
CA ALA A 16 1.88 -13.20 -28.34
C ALA A 16 0.94 -12.26 -27.56
N PHE A 17 -0.01 -12.83 -26.83
CA PHE A 17 -0.84 -12.11 -25.90
C PHE A 17 0.01 -11.79 -24.66
N PHE A 18 0.61 -10.61 -24.60
CA PHE A 18 1.21 -10.10 -23.37
C PHE A 18 0.09 -9.59 -22.49
N GLY A 19 -0.21 -10.35 -21.42
CA GLY A 19 -1.05 -9.88 -20.34
C GLY A 19 -0.45 -8.60 -19.75
N VAL A 20 -1.21 -7.53 -19.70
CA VAL A 20 -0.82 -6.29 -19.00
C VAL A 20 -0.96 -6.59 -17.52
N LEU A 21 0.16 -6.86 -16.84
CA LEU A 21 0.21 -6.85 -15.37
C LEU A 21 0.08 -5.39 -14.93
N THR A 22 -1.03 -5.03 -14.34
CA THR A 22 -1.20 -3.75 -13.68
C THR A 22 -0.45 -3.81 -12.36
N LEU A 23 0.79 -3.32 -12.33
CA LEU A 23 1.50 -3.05 -11.08
C LEU A 23 0.81 -1.86 -10.41
N ARG A 24 0.34 -2.07 -9.18
CA ARG A 24 -0.13 -0.99 -8.32
C ARG A 24 1.06 -0.48 -7.50
N ALA A 25 0.98 0.75 -7.03
CA ALA A 25 1.96 1.32 -6.12
C ALA A 25 1.42 1.27 -4.69
N ASP A 26 2.33 1.25 -3.71
CA ASP A 26 2.00 1.37 -2.29
C ASP A 26 1.04 2.54 -2.03
N SER A 27 0.14 2.37 -1.07
CA SER A 27 -0.72 3.45 -0.59
C SER A 27 0.05 4.28 0.44
N VAL A 28 0.29 5.55 0.15
CA VAL A 28 1.02 6.46 1.02
C VAL A 28 0.08 7.55 1.53
N SER A 29 0.10 7.80 2.84
CA SER A 29 -0.69 8.83 3.50
C SER A 29 0.17 9.66 4.45
N PHE A 30 -0.01 10.98 4.45
CA PHE A 30 0.58 11.87 5.45
C PHE A 30 -0.44 12.07 6.56
N VAL A 31 -0.03 11.77 7.79
CA VAL A 31 -0.85 11.92 9.00
C VAL A 31 -0.32 13.08 9.81
N SER A 32 -1.23 13.96 10.24
CA SER A 32 -0.93 15.05 11.18
C SER A 32 -2.04 15.12 12.21
N VAL A 33 -1.68 15.24 13.47
CA VAL A 33 -2.61 15.33 14.61
C VAL A 33 -2.31 16.58 15.41
N ASP A 34 -3.34 17.39 15.63
CA ASP A 34 -3.33 18.48 16.62
C ASP A 34 -3.62 17.89 18.00
N THR A 35 -2.59 17.88 18.85
CA THR A 35 -2.65 17.35 20.20
C THR A 35 -2.67 18.43 21.28
N THR A 36 -2.83 19.70 20.87
CA THR A 36 -2.81 20.89 21.76
C THR A 36 -3.74 20.74 22.96
N SER A 37 -4.95 20.15 22.77
CA SER A 37 -5.93 19.99 23.86
C SER A 37 -5.52 19.01 24.96
N VAL A 38 -4.54 18.17 24.71
CA VAL A 38 -3.97 17.18 25.66
C VAL A 38 -2.48 17.42 25.92
N ALA A 39 -1.92 18.52 25.38
CA ALA A 39 -0.49 18.82 25.52
C ALA A 39 -0.01 18.84 26.96
N GLY A 40 1.19 18.33 27.20
CA GLY A 40 1.80 18.18 28.52
C GLY A 40 1.27 17.03 29.36
N THR A 41 0.25 16.29 28.90
CA THR A 41 -0.24 15.09 29.60
C THR A 41 0.52 13.85 29.17
N SER A 42 0.62 12.87 30.09
CA SER A 42 1.12 11.54 29.77
C SER A 42 0.01 10.68 29.16
N GLY A 43 0.37 9.83 28.22
CA GLY A 43 -0.54 8.90 27.57
C GLY A 43 0.20 7.83 26.80
N PHE A 44 -0.45 7.30 25.79
CA PHE A 44 0.10 6.25 24.91
C PHE A 44 -0.33 6.47 23.47
N LEU A 45 0.54 6.06 22.55
CA LEU A 45 0.24 5.88 21.12
C LEU A 45 0.19 4.38 20.84
N ASP A 46 -0.76 4.00 20.02
CA ASP A 46 -0.99 2.62 19.62
C ASP A 46 -1.10 2.52 18.10
N PHE A 47 -0.29 1.63 17.52
CA PHE A 47 -0.26 1.33 16.10
C PHE A 47 -0.46 -0.16 15.93
N THR A 48 -1.58 -0.56 15.34
CA THR A 48 -1.87 -1.96 15.06
C THR A 48 -1.99 -2.22 13.57
N PHE A 49 -1.61 -3.42 13.12
CA PHE A 49 -1.82 -3.87 11.76
C PHE A 49 -2.17 -5.36 11.74
N ASP A 50 -3.43 -5.66 11.71
CA ASP A 50 -3.93 -7.00 11.91
C ASP A 50 -4.54 -7.59 10.64
N PRO A 51 -4.31 -8.89 10.37
CA PRO A 51 -5.03 -9.62 9.34
C PRO A 51 -6.49 -9.80 9.75
N GLY A 52 -7.37 -9.90 8.76
CA GLY A 52 -8.75 -10.31 9.03
C GLY A 52 -8.84 -11.78 9.49
N PRO A 53 -10.03 -12.24 9.87
CA PRO A 53 -10.23 -13.54 10.54
C PRO A 53 -10.08 -14.76 9.63
N PHE A 54 -9.93 -14.58 8.32
CA PHE A 54 -9.79 -15.65 7.35
C PHE A 54 -8.43 -15.55 6.63
N LEU A 55 -8.23 -16.36 5.58
CA LEU A 55 -7.01 -16.31 4.77
C LEU A 55 -6.78 -14.88 4.24
N THR A 56 -5.65 -14.30 4.61
CA THR A 56 -5.19 -12.98 4.13
C THR A 56 -3.95 -13.14 3.27
N GLN A 57 -3.77 -12.24 2.34
CA GLN A 57 -2.51 -12.09 1.58
C GLN A 57 -1.56 -11.18 2.36
N ASN A 58 -0.25 -11.44 2.25
CA ASN A 58 0.77 -10.69 2.97
C ASN A 58 0.75 -9.21 2.60
N ALA A 59 0.84 -8.38 3.63
CA ALA A 59 0.93 -6.94 3.55
C ALA A 59 1.77 -6.39 4.70
N PHE A 60 2.18 -5.14 4.58
CA PHE A 60 2.84 -4.40 5.66
C PHE A 60 2.27 -2.99 5.81
N ALA A 61 2.37 -2.48 7.02
CA ALA A 61 2.19 -1.07 7.34
C ALA A 61 3.53 -0.50 7.83
N SER A 62 4.02 0.56 7.21
CA SER A 62 5.21 1.29 7.64
C SER A 62 4.81 2.67 8.14
N VAL A 63 5.15 2.96 9.40
CA VAL A 63 5.06 4.30 10.00
C VAL A 63 6.45 4.89 9.99
N ALA A 64 6.67 5.94 9.21
CA ALA A 64 7.98 6.56 8.99
C ALA A 64 7.92 8.08 9.14
N ALA A 65 9.09 8.72 9.18
CA ALA A 65 9.22 10.17 9.35
C ALA A 65 8.40 10.70 10.56
N PHE A 66 8.32 9.90 11.63
CA PHE A 66 7.63 10.29 12.85
C PHE A 66 8.28 11.53 13.47
N SER A 67 7.47 12.54 13.71
CA SER A 67 7.88 13.84 14.26
C SER A 67 6.86 14.35 15.26
N THR A 68 7.32 14.87 16.37
CA THR A 68 6.51 15.46 17.44
C THR A 68 7.35 16.44 18.25
N ASP A 69 6.71 17.37 18.89
CA ASP A 69 7.27 18.21 19.96
C ASP A 69 7.03 17.63 21.36
N GLY A 70 6.36 16.47 21.43
CA GLY A 70 6.20 15.66 22.63
C GLY A 70 7.39 14.74 22.88
N ALA A 71 7.20 13.71 23.71
CA ALA A 71 8.26 12.74 24.05
C ALA A 71 7.77 11.30 23.92
N VAL A 72 8.48 10.49 23.13
CA VAL A 72 8.23 9.05 22.98
C VAL A 72 8.95 8.29 24.08
N GLY A 73 8.25 7.39 24.75
CA GLY A 73 8.79 6.52 25.79
C GLY A 73 9.15 5.12 25.28
N ALA A 74 9.28 4.19 26.21
CA ALA A 74 9.58 2.80 25.86
C ALA A 74 8.35 2.10 25.28
N PRO A 75 8.47 1.36 24.16
CA PRO A 75 7.38 0.60 23.61
C PRO A 75 7.19 -0.77 24.27
N ALA A 76 5.96 -1.26 24.27
CA ALA A 76 5.61 -2.67 24.34
C ALA A 76 5.24 -3.12 22.93
N VAL A 77 5.80 -4.24 22.48
CA VAL A 77 5.66 -4.72 21.10
C VAL A 77 5.14 -6.15 21.10
N SER A 78 4.15 -6.44 20.28
CA SER A 78 3.58 -7.77 20.09
C SER A 78 3.50 -8.11 18.58
N GLY A 79 3.63 -9.40 18.27
CA GLY A 79 3.52 -9.87 16.89
C GLY A 79 4.73 -9.56 16.02
N ASP A 80 4.50 -9.42 14.70
CA ASP A 80 5.53 -9.17 13.72
C ASP A 80 5.74 -7.67 13.47
N VAL A 81 6.44 -7.04 14.40
CA VAL A 81 6.77 -5.62 14.38
C VAL A 81 8.27 -5.43 14.50
N THR A 82 8.83 -4.55 13.68
CA THR A 82 10.25 -4.21 13.67
C THR A 82 10.48 -2.70 13.70
N GLY A 83 11.64 -2.28 14.20
CA GLY A 83 11.97 -0.86 14.35
C GLY A 83 11.54 -0.27 15.69
N THR A 84 11.74 1.03 15.83
CA THR A 84 11.34 1.84 17.00
C THR A 84 11.05 3.27 16.56
N LEU A 85 10.07 3.93 17.16
CA LEU A 85 9.80 5.35 16.97
C LEU A 85 10.65 6.20 17.95
N PRO A 86 11.17 7.34 17.48
CA PRO A 86 11.49 7.63 16.09
C PRO A 86 12.67 6.81 15.59
N PRO A 87 12.95 6.62 14.27
CA PRO A 87 12.27 7.29 13.17
C PRO A 87 11.15 6.47 12.53
N SER A 88 11.13 5.12 12.67
CA SER A 88 10.17 4.30 11.95
C SER A 88 9.94 2.91 12.54
N ILE A 89 8.75 2.38 12.30
CA ILE A 89 8.37 0.99 12.57
C ILE A 89 7.76 0.38 11.31
N ILE A 90 7.82 -0.94 11.22
CA ILE A 90 7.12 -1.75 10.21
C ILE A 90 6.34 -2.83 10.96
N LEU A 91 5.06 -2.94 10.65
CA LEU A 91 4.17 -3.99 11.12
C LEU A 91 3.80 -4.85 9.92
N ASN A 92 4.01 -6.17 10.00
CA ASN A 92 3.54 -7.12 8.99
C ASN A 92 2.27 -7.81 9.49
N ASN A 93 1.46 -8.36 8.57
CA ASN A 93 0.24 -9.09 8.91
C ASN A 93 0.45 -10.61 9.05
N ASP A 94 1.68 -11.05 9.36
CA ASP A 94 2.04 -12.48 9.43
C ASP A 94 1.55 -13.15 10.72
N THR A 95 1.22 -12.39 11.75
CA THR A 95 0.61 -12.90 13.00
C THR A 95 -0.78 -12.31 13.20
N PRO A 96 -1.66 -13.00 13.98
CA PRO A 96 -3.05 -12.56 14.20
C PRO A 96 -3.20 -11.20 14.87
N PHE A 97 -2.16 -10.74 15.58
CA PHE A 97 -2.14 -9.47 16.31
C PHE A 97 -0.73 -8.88 16.26
N ASN A 98 -0.61 -7.68 15.69
CA ASN A 98 0.66 -6.97 15.51
C ASN A 98 0.48 -5.55 16.05
N ASP A 99 1.18 -5.24 17.13
CA ASP A 99 0.96 -4.05 17.94
C ASP A 99 2.28 -3.40 18.35
N TYR A 100 2.33 -2.08 18.20
CA TYR A 100 3.35 -1.21 18.75
C TYR A 100 2.71 -0.18 19.67
N PHE A 101 2.66 -0.50 20.95
CA PHE A 101 2.11 0.34 22.00
C PHE A 101 3.23 1.08 22.74
N THR A 102 3.24 2.42 22.71
CA THR A 102 4.34 3.19 23.29
C THR A 102 3.85 4.28 24.24
N ALA A 103 4.52 4.39 25.38
CA ALA A 103 4.30 5.52 26.29
C ALA A 103 4.62 6.84 25.57
N PHE A 104 3.83 7.86 25.80
CA PHE A 104 3.96 9.14 25.14
C PHE A 104 3.62 10.29 26.08
N THR A 105 4.38 11.39 25.99
CA THR A 105 3.96 12.67 26.56
C THR A 105 3.55 13.56 25.40
N PHE A 106 2.30 13.96 25.40
CA PHE A 106 1.74 14.76 24.30
C PHE A 106 2.38 16.15 24.26
N GLY A 107 2.85 16.54 23.07
CA GLY A 107 3.16 17.93 22.72
C GLY A 107 1.94 18.60 22.09
N ASP A 108 2.16 19.65 21.30
CA ASP A 108 1.10 20.32 20.55
C ASP A 108 0.78 19.58 19.25
N THR A 109 1.75 18.83 18.69
CA THR A 109 1.60 18.16 17.40
C THR A 109 2.31 16.82 17.35
N LEU A 110 1.79 15.91 16.54
CA LEU A 110 2.52 14.75 16.05
C LEU A 110 2.20 14.53 14.56
N SER A 111 3.15 13.98 13.83
CA SER A 111 2.97 13.65 12.42
C SER A 111 3.81 12.44 12.01
N PHE A 112 3.37 11.76 10.96
CA PHE A 112 4.09 10.63 10.37
C PHE A 112 3.60 10.35 8.95
N THR A 113 4.38 9.55 8.22
CA THR A 113 3.97 8.98 6.94
C THR A 113 3.57 7.52 7.16
N LEU A 114 2.36 7.17 6.77
CA LEU A 114 1.87 5.80 6.70
C LEU A 114 2.00 5.28 5.27
N THR A 115 2.66 4.14 5.10
CA THR A 115 2.72 3.42 3.83
C THR A 115 2.15 2.02 4.03
N LEU A 116 1.13 1.68 3.25
CA LEU A 116 0.59 0.32 3.16
C LEU A 116 1.03 -0.29 1.84
N GLY A 117 1.64 -1.47 1.89
CA GLY A 117 2.21 -2.13 0.71
C GLY A 117 2.27 -3.64 0.85
N GLY A 118 2.98 -4.25 -0.09
CA GLY A 118 3.14 -5.68 -0.21
C GLY A 118 2.13 -6.34 -1.14
N PRO A 119 2.20 -7.68 -1.30
CA PRO A 119 1.40 -8.41 -2.30
C PRO A 119 -0.10 -8.13 -2.25
N ALA A 120 -0.68 -7.93 -1.06
CA ALA A 120 -2.12 -7.63 -0.94
C ALA A 120 -2.52 -6.29 -1.58
N VAL A 121 -1.59 -5.31 -1.65
CA VAL A 121 -1.81 -4.00 -2.28
C VAL A 121 -1.38 -4.03 -3.74
N ASP A 122 -0.17 -4.54 -4.02
CA ASP A 122 0.50 -4.41 -5.32
C ASP A 122 0.00 -5.41 -6.36
N SER A 123 -0.35 -6.62 -5.93
CA SER A 123 -0.78 -7.71 -6.82
C SER A 123 -1.72 -8.70 -6.10
N PRO A 124 -2.98 -8.30 -5.86
CA PRO A 124 -3.98 -9.15 -5.21
C PRO A 124 -4.15 -10.48 -5.94
N ASP A 125 -4.12 -11.58 -5.19
CA ASP A 125 -4.10 -12.95 -5.73
C ASP A 125 -5.51 -13.49 -6.10
N GLY A 126 -6.57 -12.83 -5.64
CA GLY A 126 -7.95 -13.26 -5.83
C GLY A 126 -8.33 -14.52 -5.03
N VAL A 127 -7.46 -14.98 -4.11
CA VAL A 127 -7.66 -16.17 -3.27
C VAL A 127 -7.92 -15.79 -1.82
N ALA A 128 -7.34 -14.68 -1.36
CA ALA A 128 -7.57 -14.14 -0.03
C ALA A 128 -9.07 -13.97 0.27
N ALA A 129 -9.49 -14.29 1.49
CA ALA A 129 -10.88 -14.23 1.94
C ALA A 129 -11.15 -13.09 2.95
N SER A 130 -10.09 -12.45 3.44
CA SER A 130 -10.17 -11.21 4.23
C SER A 130 -8.95 -10.31 3.93
N GLY A 131 -9.14 -9.02 4.12
CA GLY A 131 -8.07 -8.03 4.06
C GLY A 131 -7.38 -7.84 5.39
N SER A 132 -6.60 -6.76 5.52
CA SER A 132 -5.94 -6.36 6.76
C SER A 132 -6.29 -4.93 7.10
N THR A 133 -6.24 -4.59 8.39
CA THR A 133 -6.58 -3.26 8.88
C THR A 133 -5.40 -2.67 9.65
N PHE A 134 -4.97 -1.49 9.26
CA PHE A 134 -4.14 -0.63 10.09
C PHE A 134 -5.04 0.24 10.95
N ALA A 135 -4.71 0.37 12.24
CA ALA A 135 -5.36 1.32 13.13
C ALA A 135 -4.32 2.14 13.92
N PHE A 136 -4.68 3.39 14.18
CA PHE A 136 -3.94 4.29 15.05
C PHE A 136 -4.84 4.80 16.15
N SER A 137 -4.38 4.71 17.39
CA SER A 137 -5.11 5.17 18.57
C SER A 137 -4.23 5.99 19.50
N MET A 138 -4.88 6.81 20.31
CA MET A 138 -4.26 7.60 21.35
C MET A 138 -5.03 7.39 22.65
N PHE A 139 -4.30 7.12 23.74
CA PHE A 139 -4.89 6.86 25.05
C PHE A 139 -4.33 7.81 26.11
N ALA A 140 -5.14 8.06 27.15
CA ALA A 140 -4.73 8.78 28.34
C ALA A 140 -3.67 7.97 29.14
N GLY A 141 -3.18 8.54 30.25
CA GLY A 141 -2.14 7.92 31.07
C GLY A 141 -2.51 6.60 31.74
N ASP A 142 -3.78 6.19 31.71
CA ASP A 142 -4.25 4.88 32.17
C ASP A 142 -4.07 3.78 31.10
N GLY A 143 -3.68 4.15 29.86
CA GLY A 143 -3.45 3.23 28.75
C GLY A 143 -4.71 2.59 28.18
N SER A 144 -5.90 3.09 28.52
CA SER A 144 -7.18 2.49 28.13
C SER A 144 -8.28 3.51 27.78
N THR A 145 -8.21 4.71 28.33
CA THR A 145 -9.18 5.76 28.02
C THR A 145 -8.80 6.44 26.71
N PRO A 146 -9.59 6.31 25.61
CA PRO A 146 -9.28 6.95 24.34
C PRO A 146 -9.30 8.47 24.45
N VAL A 147 -8.39 9.15 23.74
CA VAL A 147 -8.36 10.60 23.62
C VAL A 147 -8.35 11.03 22.17
N LEU A 148 -8.88 12.21 21.88
CA LEU A 148 -8.91 12.82 20.54
C LEU A 148 -9.65 11.98 19.50
N THR A 149 -10.66 11.20 19.91
CA THR A 149 -11.48 10.40 19.02
C THR A 149 -12.95 10.41 19.43
N THR A 150 -13.84 10.20 18.47
CA THR A 150 -15.28 9.96 18.69
C THR A 150 -15.60 8.47 18.81
N ASP A 151 -14.65 7.59 18.48
CA ASP A 151 -14.78 6.15 18.71
C ASP A 151 -14.43 5.83 20.16
N THR A 152 -15.46 5.68 20.98
CA THR A 152 -15.32 5.37 22.41
C THR A 152 -15.28 3.86 22.70
N LEU A 153 -15.48 3.02 21.69
CA LEU A 153 -15.50 1.56 21.86
C LEU A 153 -14.10 0.97 21.64
N ASP A 154 -13.52 1.20 20.49
CA ASP A 154 -12.22 0.64 20.11
C ASP A 154 -11.10 1.69 20.25
N GLY A 155 -11.44 2.98 20.30
CA GLY A 155 -10.50 4.07 20.55
C GLY A 155 -9.71 4.52 19.35
N PHE A 156 -10.10 4.11 18.16
CA PHE A 156 -9.38 4.47 16.94
C PHE A 156 -9.48 5.97 16.64
N ALA A 157 -8.35 6.60 16.37
CA ALA A 157 -8.32 7.92 15.75
C ALA A 157 -8.63 7.80 14.25
N PHE A 158 -8.07 6.79 13.60
CA PHE A 158 -8.44 6.40 12.24
C PHE A 158 -8.04 4.94 11.97
N THR A 159 -8.67 4.35 10.94
CA THR A 159 -8.30 3.05 10.38
C THR A 159 -8.07 3.14 8.88
N VAL A 160 -7.23 2.26 8.34
CA VAL A 160 -7.08 2.06 6.89
C VAL A 160 -7.18 0.58 6.59
N ASP A 161 -8.26 0.20 5.91
CA ASP A 161 -8.51 -1.18 5.50
C ASP A 161 -7.88 -1.45 4.14
N ILE A 162 -7.19 -2.58 3.99
CA ILE A 162 -6.78 -3.14 2.69
C ILE A 162 -7.88 -4.10 2.24
N SER A 163 -8.53 -3.79 1.14
CA SER A 163 -9.58 -4.63 0.54
C SER A 163 -8.98 -5.78 -0.27
N LEU A 164 -9.80 -6.80 -0.58
CA LEU A 164 -9.38 -7.99 -1.36
C LEU A 164 -8.90 -7.66 -2.79
N ASP A 165 -9.29 -6.51 -3.31
CA ASP A 165 -8.86 -6.02 -4.62
C ASP A 165 -7.60 -5.12 -4.55
N GLY A 166 -6.98 -4.98 -3.35
CA GLY A 166 -5.79 -4.16 -3.10
C GLY A 166 -6.07 -2.66 -2.95
N THR A 167 -7.34 -2.24 -2.99
CA THR A 167 -7.69 -0.84 -2.67
C THR A 167 -7.63 -0.61 -1.17
N THR A 168 -7.29 0.62 -0.79
CA THR A 168 -7.29 1.04 0.61
C THR A 168 -8.46 1.96 0.91
N LYS A 169 -9.07 1.80 2.10
CA LYS A 169 -10.18 2.62 2.57
C LYS A 169 -9.85 3.24 3.92
N LEU A 170 -9.77 4.56 3.96
CA LEU A 170 -9.61 5.31 5.19
C LEU A 170 -10.97 5.53 5.87
N THR A 171 -11.00 5.33 7.20
CA THR A 171 -12.10 5.77 8.07
C THR A 171 -11.50 6.62 9.20
N ASN A 172 -11.90 7.89 9.31
CA ASN A 172 -11.42 8.82 10.31
C ASN A 172 -12.48 9.00 11.41
N PHE A 173 -12.08 8.89 12.67
CA PHE A 173 -12.91 9.06 13.87
C PHE A 173 -12.44 10.26 14.72
N SER A 174 -11.45 11.02 14.25
CA SER A 174 -10.78 12.07 15.02
C SER A 174 -10.76 13.39 14.25
N ASP A 175 -11.51 14.37 14.71
CA ASP A 175 -11.50 15.71 14.10
C ASP A 175 -10.10 16.38 14.11
N PRO A 176 -9.29 16.27 15.20
CA PRO A 176 -7.94 16.83 15.19
C PRO A 176 -6.93 16.05 14.34
N THR A 177 -7.29 14.88 13.79
CA THR A 177 -6.43 14.09 12.93
C THR A 177 -6.74 14.32 11.47
N SER A 178 -5.77 14.81 10.70
CA SER A 178 -5.84 14.87 9.25
C SER A 178 -5.01 13.74 8.62
N VAL A 179 -5.59 13.07 7.63
CA VAL A 179 -4.93 12.02 6.85
C VAL A 179 -5.04 12.39 5.38
N GLU A 180 -3.92 12.78 4.78
CA GLU A 180 -3.85 13.16 3.37
C GLU A 180 -3.20 12.03 2.57
N SER A 181 -3.96 11.41 1.67
CA SER A 181 -3.42 10.40 0.76
C SER A 181 -2.52 11.06 -0.28
N ALA A 182 -1.27 10.63 -0.36
CA ALA A 182 -0.41 10.98 -1.47
C ALA A 182 -0.90 10.22 -2.71
N VAL A 183 -1.11 10.94 -3.80
CA VAL A 183 -1.35 10.31 -5.10
C VAL A 183 -0.04 9.65 -5.52
N SER A 184 0.11 8.36 -5.28
CA SER A 184 1.25 7.60 -5.80
C SER A 184 1.16 7.63 -7.33
N ALA A 185 2.16 8.22 -7.98
CA ALA A 185 2.27 8.15 -9.42
C ALA A 185 2.54 6.68 -9.78
N VAL A 186 1.49 5.98 -10.22
CA VAL A 186 1.65 4.66 -10.83
C VAL A 186 2.64 4.83 -11.98
N PRO A 187 3.79 4.13 -11.99
CA PRO A 187 4.68 4.15 -13.14
C PRO A 187 3.84 3.78 -14.37
N GLU A 188 3.80 4.67 -15.36
CA GLU A 188 3.04 4.39 -16.59
C GLU A 188 3.47 3.01 -17.10
N PRO A 189 2.54 2.06 -17.28
CA PRO A 189 2.89 0.78 -17.86
C PRO A 189 3.67 1.06 -19.13
N ALA A 190 4.67 0.24 -19.42
CA ALA A 190 5.58 0.41 -20.57
C ALA A 190 4.86 0.42 -21.94
N THR A 191 3.66 0.99 -21.97
CA THR A 191 2.78 1.16 -23.15
C THR A 191 3.51 1.93 -24.23
N GLY A 192 4.34 2.90 -23.88
CA GLY A 192 5.20 3.61 -24.81
C GLY A 192 6.22 2.69 -25.48
N TRP A 193 6.83 1.77 -24.75
CA TRP A 193 7.73 0.75 -25.28
C TRP A 193 6.98 -0.27 -26.15
N LEU A 194 5.78 -0.71 -25.72
CA LEU A 194 4.95 -1.66 -26.49
C LEU A 194 4.49 -1.05 -27.81
N CYS A 195 4.04 0.21 -27.80
CA CYS A 195 3.69 0.96 -29.01
C CYS A 195 4.90 1.17 -29.92
N GLY A 196 6.07 1.47 -29.36
CA GLY A 196 7.33 1.63 -30.11
C GLY A 196 7.76 0.33 -30.80
N VAL A 197 7.74 -0.79 -30.08
CA VAL A 197 8.06 -2.13 -30.62
C VAL A 197 7.02 -2.55 -31.66
N GLY A 198 5.73 -2.31 -31.41
CA GLY A 198 4.65 -2.59 -32.38
C GLY A 198 4.80 -1.81 -33.68
N MET A 199 5.12 -0.52 -33.62
CA MET A 199 5.39 0.30 -34.81
C MET A 199 6.65 -0.16 -35.53
N ALA A 200 7.73 -0.48 -34.85
CA ALA A 200 8.95 -0.99 -35.45
C ALA A 200 8.72 -2.31 -36.19
N LEU A 201 7.92 -3.22 -35.64
CA LEU A 201 7.48 -4.46 -36.28
C LEU A 201 6.64 -4.21 -37.51
N LEU A 202 5.68 -3.30 -37.48
CA LEU A 202 4.85 -2.94 -38.63
C LEU A 202 5.67 -2.33 -39.77
N ILE A 203 6.64 -1.47 -39.43
CA ILE A 203 7.55 -0.86 -40.45
C ILE A 203 8.46 -1.94 -41.07
N SER A 204 8.98 -2.87 -40.28
CA SER A 204 9.83 -3.95 -40.82
C SER A 204 9.05 -4.94 -41.68
N LEU A 205 7.82 -5.29 -41.29
CA LEU A 205 6.94 -6.10 -42.14
C LEU A 205 6.59 -5.42 -43.44
N ARG A 206 6.26 -4.13 -43.43
CA ARG A 206 5.98 -3.35 -44.65
C ARG A 206 7.18 -3.32 -45.60
N ARG A 207 8.40 -3.15 -45.09
CA ARG A 207 9.62 -3.19 -45.92
C ARG A 207 9.88 -4.57 -46.49
N TYR A 208 9.63 -5.64 -45.74
CA TYR A 208 9.78 -7.02 -46.20
C TYR A 208 8.81 -7.33 -47.36
N TYR A 209 7.51 -6.96 -47.22
CA TYR A 209 6.52 -7.17 -48.29
C TYR A 209 6.80 -6.36 -49.55
N SER A 210 7.32 -5.14 -49.39
CA SER A 210 7.69 -4.31 -50.55
C SER A 210 8.93 -4.85 -51.32
N ALA A 211 9.80 -5.60 -50.64
CA ALA A 211 11.00 -6.18 -51.23
C ALA A 211 10.72 -7.54 -51.92
N VAL A 212 9.69 -8.28 -51.46
CA VAL A 212 9.38 -9.64 -51.96
C VAL A 212 8.33 -9.66 -53.07
N MET A 213 7.52 -8.60 -53.21
CA MET A 213 6.51 -8.46 -54.26
C MET A 213 6.76 -7.18 -55.13
N PRO A 214 7.76 -7.16 -55.99
CA PRO A 214 7.84 -6.12 -57.00
C PRO A 214 6.67 -6.32 -57.98
N ARG A 215 6.03 -5.21 -58.37
CA ARG A 215 4.94 -5.20 -59.39
C ARG A 215 5.43 -5.68 -60.74
#